data_54279cd4be85a5d7c6d103471672e702
#
_entry.id   54279cd4be85a5d7c6d103471672e702
#
_cell.length_a   1.000
_cell.length_b   1.000
_cell.length_c   1.000
_cell.angle_alpha   90.00
_cell.angle_beta   90.00
_cell.angle_gamma   90.00
#
_symmetry.space_group_name_H-M   'P 1'
#
loop_
_entity.id
_entity.type
_entity.pdbx_description
1 polymer ?
#
loop_
_entity_poly.entity_id
_entity_poly.type
_entity_poly.pdbx_seq_one_letter_code
_entity_poly.pdbx_strand_id
1 'polypeptide(L)'
;MVSSLTFAGGLLTNTNQNAAFLRNPARDGAIGIDGVYSNPAGVAFLPDGLHLSLNFQSAYQTREITSVFGPFAYGAGNRGESSKLFKGDAKAPVVPSLQAAYNRGRWSYSFNFAIGGGGGKCAFEDGLGSFESQAALLPLLGSEMGINSYSLDSYMRGRQYYYGFQIGAAYKITDNLSAFVGGRLVYATTNYYGYVKNISVNNPVGGEMVGASALFAGQMASYLEQAGQLTAAAEQAAAAGNQDLAQQYAELAQKAGAAAKQMGTLAVATEDVTLNCDQTGWGFTPIIGLDYKIGKFNFGAKYEFKTKIRLDNRAANSESAERLAMLDKFRDGRTVKEDIPALLTLGAQYEILPSLRIMAGYHHYFDKQASQEGGSQKLLKSGSREFLAGVEYDITDRVQASAGWQNTYFGLTDEYMKDMSFNVSSNSLGVGLGIQATKRIKVNVAYFHTFYKDYNRATNDYNGISATVATAAGQATADALVASGMLKGSDSFTRTNKVFGLGIDFSF
;
A
#
# COMPACT_ATOMS: atom_id res chain seq x y z
N MET A 1 3.81 1.65 18.23
CA MET A 1 3.42 2.60 17.18
C MET A 1 2.67 1.85 16.08
N VAL A 2 1.43 2.22 15.87
CA VAL A 2 0.48 1.48 14.99
C VAL A 2 0.86 1.65 13.53
N SER A 3 1.13 0.54 12.84
CA SER A 3 1.37 0.54 11.39
C SER A 3 0.07 0.87 10.65
N SER A 4 -0.04 2.04 10.08
CA SER A 4 -1.15 2.38 9.22
C SER A 4 -0.91 1.83 7.82
N LEU A 5 -1.86 1.04 7.30
CA LEU A 5 -1.97 0.71 5.88
C LEU A 5 -2.31 2.01 5.14
N THR A 6 -1.32 2.70 4.60
CA THR A 6 -1.53 3.98 3.93
C THR A 6 -0.67 4.06 2.69
N PHE A 7 -1.32 4.39 1.58
CA PHE A 7 -0.69 4.53 0.26
C PHE A 7 -0.40 6.00 -0.09
N ALA A 8 -0.01 6.84 0.89
CA ALA A 8 0.42 8.19 0.54
C ALA A 8 1.57 8.11 -0.47
N GLY A 9 1.54 8.94 -1.47
CA GLY A 9 2.57 9.09 -2.47
C GLY A 9 2.60 8.06 -3.59
N GLY A 10 1.97 6.91 -3.41
CA GLY A 10 2.01 5.85 -4.42
C GLY A 10 0.69 5.59 -5.14
N LEU A 11 -0.40 6.19 -4.68
CA LEU A 11 -1.73 5.94 -5.24
C LEU A 11 -1.87 6.47 -6.66
N LEU A 12 -1.32 7.65 -6.93
CA LEU A 12 -1.45 8.36 -8.21
C LEU A 12 -0.21 8.28 -9.10
N THR A 13 0.90 7.76 -8.62
CA THR A 13 2.10 7.59 -9.45
C THR A 13 1.89 6.48 -10.48
N ASN A 14 2.48 6.63 -11.66
CA ASN A 14 2.21 5.76 -12.81
C ASN A 14 0.71 5.72 -13.14
N THR A 15 -0.02 6.76 -12.87
CA THR A 15 -1.45 6.83 -13.15
C THR A 15 -1.67 6.84 -14.65
N ASN A 16 -2.19 5.76 -15.10
CA ASN A 16 -2.29 5.39 -16.45
C ASN A 16 -3.77 5.32 -16.82
N GLN A 17 -4.22 6.28 -17.55
CA GLN A 17 -5.62 6.37 -17.96
C GLN A 17 -5.83 6.29 -19.46
N ASN A 18 -4.75 6.13 -20.25
CA ASN A 18 -4.81 6.06 -21.70
C ASN A 18 -3.65 5.22 -22.25
N ALA A 19 -3.89 4.48 -23.33
CA ALA A 19 -2.83 3.72 -24.01
C ALA A 19 -1.74 4.62 -24.61
N ALA A 20 -2.04 5.89 -24.93
CA ALA A 20 -1.03 6.86 -25.36
C ALA A 20 -0.01 7.15 -24.25
N PHE A 21 -0.45 7.23 -22.99
CA PHE A 21 0.47 7.35 -21.85
C PHE A 21 1.36 6.10 -21.70
N LEU A 22 0.80 4.91 -21.86
CA LEU A 22 1.60 3.68 -21.74
C LEU A 22 2.72 3.59 -22.76
N ARG A 23 2.51 4.08 -23.98
CA ARG A 23 3.55 4.07 -25.01
C ARG A 23 4.52 5.26 -24.90
N ASN A 24 4.10 6.36 -24.27
CA ASN A 24 4.90 7.56 -24.02
C ASN A 24 4.34 8.31 -22.81
N PRO A 25 4.91 8.20 -21.60
CA PRO A 25 4.37 8.81 -20.39
C PRO A 25 4.48 10.35 -20.36
N ALA A 26 5.36 10.96 -21.15
CA ALA A 26 5.54 12.42 -21.18
C ALA A 26 4.44 13.14 -21.99
N ARG A 27 3.17 13.00 -21.53
CA ARG A 27 1.98 13.51 -22.25
C ARG A 27 1.54 14.91 -21.84
N ASP A 28 2.15 15.49 -20.83
CA ASP A 28 1.66 16.71 -20.18
C ASP A 28 1.76 17.98 -21.05
N GLY A 29 2.64 17.97 -22.06
CA GLY A 29 2.74 19.01 -23.09
C GLY A 29 2.13 18.58 -24.42
N ALA A 30 1.55 17.39 -24.55
CA ALA A 30 0.97 16.91 -25.78
C ALA A 30 -0.47 17.38 -25.96
N ILE A 31 -0.86 17.60 -27.24
CA ILE A 31 -2.24 17.90 -27.62
C ILE A 31 -2.84 16.62 -28.22
N GLY A 32 -3.81 16.05 -27.52
CA GLY A 32 -4.49 14.82 -27.89
C GLY A 32 -5.74 14.62 -27.04
N ILE A 33 -6.56 13.60 -27.36
CA ILE A 33 -7.74 13.26 -26.54
C ILE A 33 -7.35 12.78 -25.14
N ASP A 34 -6.18 12.13 -24.99
CA ASP A 34 -5.59 11.77 -23.70
C ASP A 34 -5.28 12.98 -22.81
N GLY A 35 -5.16 14.17 -23.42
CA GLY A 35 -5.06 15.44 -22.72
C GLY A 35 -6.23 15.75 -21.80
N VAL A 36 -7.40 15.16 -21.98
CA VAL A 36 -8.53 15.32 -21.03
C VAL A 36 -8.08 15.02 -19.59
N TYR A 37 -7.14 14.11 -19.39
CA TYR A 37 -6.50 13.87 -18.11
C TYR A 37 -5.15 14.58 -17.95
N SER A 38 -4.23 14.41 -18.90
CA SER A 38 -2.83 14.87 -18.74
C SER A 38 -2.67 16.38 -18.94
N ASN A 39 -3.32 16.95 -19.96
CA ASN A 39 -3.23 18.38 -20.34
C ASN A 39 -4.61 18.94 -20.74
N PRO A 40 -5.55 19.10 -19.79
CA PRO A 40 -6.94 19.42 -20.14
C PRO A 40 -7.15 20.80 -20.77
N ALA A 41 -6.22 21.74 -20.60
CA ALA A 41 -6.25 23.01 -21.31
C ALA A 41 -5.87 22.83 -22.79
N GLY A 42 -4.89 21.96 -23.09
CA GLY A 42 -4.44 21.67 -24.46
C GLY A 42 -5.51 21.04 -25.34
N VAL A 43 -6.50 20.36 -24.74
CA VAL A 43 -7.63 19.77 -25.48
C VAL A 43 -8.44 20.82 -26.27
N ALA A 44 -8.45 22.07 -25.84
CA ALA A 44 -9.10 23.16 -26.59
C ALA A 44 -8.49 23.38 -27.98
N PHE A 45 -7.26 22.93 -28.23
CA PHE A 45 -6.61 23.04 -29.53
C PHE A 45 -6.87 21.86 -30.49
N LEU A 46 -7.63 20.85 -30.07
CA LEU A 46 -8.14 19.84 -30.98
C LEU A 46 -9.13 20.47 -32.00
N PRO A 47 -9.32 19.86 -33.17
CA PRO A 47 -10.33 20.31 -34.12
C PRO A 47 -11.73 20.41 -33.50
N ASP A 48 -12.58 21.26 -34.07
CA ASP A 48 -14.00 21.28 -33.70
C ASP A 48 -14.65 19.92 -33.97
N GLY A 49 -15.54 19.49 -33.07
CA GLY A 49 -16.22 18.20 -33.16
C GLY A 49 -16.17 17.40 -31.85
N LEU A 50 -16.62 16.18 -31.95
CA LEU A 50 -16.62 15.22 -30.84
C LEU A 50 -15.39 14.29 -30.93
N HIS A 51 -14.64 14.22 -29.86
CA HIS A 51 -13.50 13.31 -29.70
C HIS A 51 -13.77 12.35 -28.57
N LEU A 52 -13.56 11.07 -28.79
CA LEU A 52 -13.76 10.00 -27.80
C LEU A 52 -12.51 9.12 -27.76
N SER A 53 -12.17 8.60 -26.60
CA SER A 53 -11.12 7.59 -26.42
C SER A 53 -11.59 6.53 -25.45
N LEU A 54 -11.58 5.28 -25.87
CA LEU A 54 -11.88 4.12 -25.04
C LEU A 54 -10.62 3.28 -24.88
N ASN A 55 -10.23 3.03 -23.65
CA ASN A 55 -8.99 2.33 -23.35
C ASN A 55 -9.20 1.15 -22.41
N PHE A 56 -8.40 0.13 -22.63
CA PHE A 56 -8.32 -1.07 -21.80
C PHE A 56 -6.86 -1.37 -21.48
N GLN A 57 -6.60 -1.72 -20.24
CA GLN A 57 -5.28 -2.08 -19.78
C GLN A 57 -5.33 -3.40 -19.04
N SER A 58 -4.26 -4.18 -19.17
CA SER A 58 -4.04 -5.40 -18.43
C SER A 58 -2.73 -5.27 -17.65
N ALA A 59 -2.81 -5.29 -16.32
CA ALA A 59 -1.66 -5.07 -15.44
C ALA A 59 -1.35 -6.32 -14.61
N TYR A 60 -0.07 -6.64 -14.54
CA TYR A 60 0.49 -7.76 -13.77
C TYR A 60 1.61 -7.23 -12.88
N GLN A 61 1.44 -7.42 -11.58
CA GLN A 61 2.37 -6.91 -10.57
C GLN A 61 2.73 -8.00 -9.58
N THR A 62 3.96 -7.98 -9.08
CA THR A 62 4.36 -8.69 -7.87
C THR A 62 4.83 -7.70 -6.82
N ARG A 63 4.69 -8.09 -5.57
CA ARG A 63 5.27 -7.41 -4.41
C ARG A 63 6.01 -8.45 -3.60
N GLU A 64 7.29 -8.24 -3.38
CA GLU A 64 8.13 -9.19 -2.69
C GLU A 64 8.82 -8.50 -1.52
N ILE A 65 8.79 -9.16 -0.36
CA ILE A 65 9.43 -8.71 0.86
C ILE A 65 10.30 -9.85 1.34
N THR A 66 11.61 -9.69 1.26
CA THR A 66 12.56 -10.62 1.89
C THR A 66 12.84 -10.11 3.29
N SER A 67 12.30 -10.80 4.29
CA SER A 67 12.46 -10.48 5.70
C SER A 67 13.51 -11.37 6.33
N VAL A 68 14.42 -10.78 7.11
CA VAL A 68 15.40 -11.49 7.91
C VAL A 68 15.15 -11.17 9.38
N PHE A 69 14.80 -12.19 10.15
CA PHE A 69 14.55 -12.09 11.58
C PHE A 69 14.97 -13.39 12.27
N GLY A 70 15.92 -13.32 13.21
CA GLY A 70 16.49 -14.51 13.86
C GLY A 70 15.47 -15.55 14.29
N PRO A 71 14.39 -15.17 15.00
CA PRO A 71 13.36 -16.10 15.48
C PRO A 71 12.56 -16.81 14.38
N PHE A 72 12.59 -16.39 13.11
CA PHE A 72 11.98 -17.16 12.02
C PHE A 72 12.58 -18.55 11.88
N ALA A 73 13.84 -18.73 12.31
CA ALA A 73 14.51 -20.04 12.31
C ALA A 73 13.77 -21.11 13.15
N TYR A 74 12.97 -20.70 14.13
CA TYR A 74 12.17 -21.61 14.96
C TYR A 74 10.85 -22.06 14.28
N GLY A 75 10.47 -21.46 13.17
CA GLY A 75 9.27 -21.84 12.42
C GLY A 75 9.40 -23.27 11.87
N ALA A 76 8.45 -24.14 12.15
CA ALA A 76 8.47 -25.55 11.72
C ALA A 76 8.59 -25.69 10.20
N GLY A 77 8.03 -24.73 9.43
CA GLY A 77 8.16 -24.68 7.97
C GLY A 77 9.42 -23.99 7.44
N ASN A 78 10.19 -23.28 8.30
CA ASN A 78 11.31 -22.43 7.87
C ASN A 78 12.66 -23.16 7.81
N ARG A 79 12.72 -24.44 8.21
CA ARG A 79 13.91 -25.33 8.12
C ARG A 79 15.17 -24.76 8.77
N GLY A 80 15.02 -23.97 9.85
CA GLY A 80 16.13 -23.31 10.52
C GLY A 80 16.62 -22.01 9.87
N GLU A 81 15.96 -21.56 8.81
CA GLU A 81 16.32 -20.31 8.12
C GLU A 81 15.67 -19.09 8.80
N SER A 82 16.49 -18.07 9.04
CA SER A 82 16.03 -16.77 9.57
C SER A 82 15.54 -15.82 8.48
N SER A 83 15.73 -16.17 7.22
CA SER A 83 15.29 -15.41 6.05
C SER A 83 14.04 -16.02 5.45
N LYS A 84 13.03 -15.19 5.15
CA LYS A 84 11.79 -15.63 4.51
C LYS A 84 11.32 -14.64 3.46
N LEU A 85 10.87 -15.16 2.32
CA LEU A 85 10.26 -14.39 1.24
C LEU A 85 8.74 -14.41 1.40
N PHE A 86 8.14 -13.20 1.52
CA PHE A 86 6.70 -12.99 1.46
C PHE A 86 6.36 -12.40 0.09
N LYS A 87 5.58 -13.12 -0.70
CA LYS A 87 5.25 -12.74 -2.07
C LYS A 87 3.77 -12.46 -2.23
N GLY A 88 3.47 -11.27 -2.75
CA GLY A 88 2.13 -10.84 -3.11
C GLY A 88 1.98 -10.72 -4.62
N ASP A 89 0.97 -11.38 -5.17
CA ASP A 89 0.60 -11.27 -6.57
C ASP A 89 -0.61 -10.36 -6.75
N ALA A 90 -0.51 -9.44 -7.71
CA ALA A 90 -1.62 -8.56 -8.09
C ALA A 90 -1.87 -8.63 -9.59
N LYS A 91 -3.12 -8.92 -9.97
CA LYS A 91 -3.55 -9.03 -11.35
C LYS A 91 -4.78 -8.17 -11.57
N ALA A 92 -4.74 -7.31 -12.58
CA ALA A 92 -5.87 -6.51 -13.04
C ALA A 92 -6.03 -6.75 -14.54
N PRO A 93 -6.79 -7.80 -14.94
CA PRO A 93 -6.85 -8.23 -16.34
C PRO A 93 -7.52 -7.21 -17.25
N VAL A 94 -8.43 -6.38 -16.71
CA VAL A 94 -9.09 -5.32 -17.46
C VAL A 94 -9.27 -4.09 -16.57
N VAL A 95 -8.60 -2.99 -16.94
CA VAL A 95 -8.78 -1.66 -16.33
C VAL A 95 -9.27 -0.72 -17.43
N PRO A 96 -10.57 -0.37 -17.45
CA PRO A 96 -11.13 0.48 -18.47
C PRO A 96 -10.95 1.96 -18.15
N SER A 97 -10.88 2.79 -19.21
CA SER A 97 -11.06 4.24 -19.10
C SER A 97 -11.78 4.80 -20.33
N LEU A 98 -12.46 5.92 -20.14
CA LEU A 98 -13.19 6.64 -21.19
C LEU A 98 -12.85 8.11 -21.09
N GLN A 99 -12.47 8.70 -22.21
CA GLN A 99 -12.23 10.13 -22.35
C GLN A 99 -13.10 10.69 -23.48
N ALA A 100 -13.68 11.85 -23.26
CA ALA A 100 -14.50 12.55 -24.23
C ALA A 100 -14.19 14.04 -24.20
N ALA A 101 -14.19 14.66 -25.38
CA ALA A 101 -14.10 16.11 -25.52
C ALA A 101 -15.01 16.57 -26.65
N TYR A 102 -15.73 17.67 -26.43
CA TYR A 102 -16.51 18.34 -27.48
C TYR A 102 -15.99 19.76 -27.66
N ASN A 103 -15.41 20.00 -28.82
CA ASN A 103 -14.83 21.29 -29.19
C ASN A 103 -15.76 22.07 -30.13
N ARG A 104 -15.96 23.35 -29.80
CA ARG A 104 -16.70 24.27 -30.65
C ARG A 104 -16.15 25.68 -30.52
N GLY A 105 -15.51 26.18 -31.55
CA GLY A 105 -14.91 27.50 -31.59
C GLY A 105 -13.80 27.66 -30.55
N ARG A 106 -14.02 28.48 -29.52
CA ARG A 106 -13.03 28.68 -28.44
C ARG A 106 -13.25 27.78 -27.26
N TRP A 107 -14.31 27.02 -27.18
CA TRP A 107 -14.67 26.18 -26.04
C TRP A 107 -14.41 24.72 -26.32
N SER A 108 -13.92 24.03 -25.26
CA SER A 108 -13.84 22.57 -25.18
C SER A 108 -14.45 22.11 -23.87
N TYR A 109 -15.41 21.20 -23.94
CA TYR A 109 -16.00 20.53 -22.77
C TYR A 109 -15.50 19.10 -22.73
N SER A 110 -15.03 18.67 -21.57
CA SER A 110 -14.40 17.37 -21.45
C SER A 110 -14.95 16.53 -20.30
N PHE A 111 -14.89 15.23 -20.51
CA PHE A 111 -15.24 14.20 -19.53
C PHE A 111 -14.15 13.11 -19.51
N ASN A 112 -13.80 12.64 -18.32
CA ASN A 112 -12.94 11.48 -18.13
C ASN A 112 -13.53 10.57 -17.05
N PHE A 113 -13.58 9.28 -17.35
CA PHE A 113 -13.80 8.21 -16.38
C PHE A 113 -12.60 7.29 -16.39
N ALA A 114 -12.01 7.08 -15.20
CA ALA A 114 -10.93 6.11 -15.04
C ALA A 114 -10.80 5.65 -13.59
N ILE A 115 -10.10 4.54 -13.40
CA ILE A 115 -9.61 4.13 -12.09
C ILE A 115 -8.31 4.92 -11.84
N GLY A 116 -8.44 6.02 -11.08
CA GLY A 116 -7.34 6.96 -10.84
C GLY A 116 -6.30 6.46 -9.84
N GLY A 117 -6.62 5.42 -9.06
CA GLY A 117 -5.72 4.83 -8.09
C GLY A 117 -6.13 3.42 -7.68
N GLY A 118 -5.18 2.62 -7.23
CA GLY A 118 -5.40 1.21 -6.95
C GLY A 118 -5.50 0.39 -8.24
N GLY A 119 -6.59 -0.32 -8.44
CA GLY A 119 -6.88 -1.03 -9.69
C GLY A 119 -6.65 -2.53 -9.64
N GLY A 120 -6.49 -3.11 -8.44
CA GLY A 120 -6.29 -4.54 -8.33
C GLY A 120 -6.44 -5.09 -6.92
N LYS A 121 -6.41 -6.41 -6.86
CA LYS A 121 -6.32 -7.23 -5.65
C LYS A 121 -4.87 -7.72 -5.55
N CYS A 122 -4.22 -7.48 -4.42
CA CYS A 122 -2.93 -8.09 -4.08
C CYS A 122 -3.14 -9.07 -2.93
N ALA A 123 -2.66 -10.30 -3.09
CA ALA A 123 -2.78 -11.34 -2.07
C ALA A 123 -1.39 -11.91 -1.75
N PHE A 124 -1.10 -12.01 -0.45
CA PHE A 124 0.05 -12.69 0.12
C PHE A 124 -0.47 -13.99 0.75
N GLU A 125 -0.23 -15.10 0.09
CA GLU A 125 -0.79 -16.41 0.48
C GLU A 125 -0.14 -16.94 1.77
N ASP A 126 1.10 -16.58 2.05
CA ASP A 126 1.85 -16.94 3.26
C ASP A 126 1.86 -15.82 4.32
N GLY A 127 0.94 -14.86 4.22
CA GLY A 127 0.87 -13.71 5.12
C GLY A 127 2.02 -12.73 4.95
N LEU A 128 2.48 -12.15 6.06
CA LEU A 128 3.49 -11.10 6.11
C LEU A 128 4.46 -11.29 7.26
N GLY A 129 5.65 -10.72 7.16
CA GLY A 129 6.65 -10.73 8.23
C GLY A 129 6.15 -10.13 9.54
N SER A 130 5.32 -9.09 9.49
CA SER A 130 4.68 -8.50 10.68
C SER A 130 3.69 -9.44 11.36
N PHE A 131 3.07 -10.37 10.63
CA PHE A 131 2.17 -11.38 11.20
C PHE A 131 2.98 -12.50 11.85
N GLU A 132 3.94 -13.05 11.13
CA GLU A 132 4.73 -14.18 11.59
C GLU A 132 5.66 -13.81 12.76
N SER A 133 6.19 -12.59 12.79
CA SER A 133 7.10 -12.16 13.87
C SER A 133 6.48 -12.23 15.27
N GLN A 134 5.15 -12.12 15.38
CA GLN A 134 4.46 -12.27 16.67
C GLN A 134 4.52 -13.71 17.17
N ALA A 135 4.25 -14.70 16.31
CA ALA A 135 4.34 -16.11 16.67
C ALA A 135 5.78 -16.57 16.86
N ALA A 136 6.72 -16.00 16.10
CA ALA A 136 8.15 -16.30 16.19
C ALA A 136 8.77 -15.94 17.55
N LEU A 137 8.12 -15.12 18.37
CA LEU A 137 8.54 -14.83 19.75
C LEU A 137 8.25 -15.99 20.72
N LEU A 138 7.32 -16.89 20.40
CA LEU A 138 6.86 -17.92 21.34
C LEU A 138 7.99 -18.83 21.81
N PRO A 139 8.94 -19.30 20.96
CA PRO A 139 10.10 -20.06 21.42
C PRO A 139 11.06 -19.26 22.33
N LEU A 140 11.17 -17.94 22.13
CA LEU A 140 12.00 -17.12 23.02
C LEU A 140 11.36 -16.95 24.40
N LEU A 141 10.03 -16.73 24.45
CA LEU A 141 9.28 -16.50 25.68
C LEU A 141 8.96 -17.80 26.42
N GLY A 142 8.92 -18.93 25.72
CA GLY A 142 8.60 -20.26 26.26
C GLY A 142 9.80 -21.20 26.37
N SER A 143 11.03 -20.71 26.18
CA SER A 143 12.23 -21.54 26.17
C SER A 143 12.43 -22.33 27.48
N GLU A 144 12.14 -21.73 28.63
CA GLU A 144 12.21 -22.39 29.95
C GLU A 144 11.16 -23.50 30.09
N MET A 145 10.08 -23.44 29.33
CA MET A 145 9.07 -24.50 29.25
C MET A 145 9.37 -25.57 28.20
N GLY A 146 10.49 -25.46 27.47
CA GLY A 146 10.88 -26.40 26.41
C GLY A 146 10.21 -26.11 25.05
N ILE A 147 9.60 -24.93 24.88
CA ILE A 147 9.07 -24.50 23.60
C ILE A 147 10.25 -24.03 22.74
N ASN A 148 10.42 -24.67 21.56
CA ASN A 148 11.53 -24.40 20.65
C ASN A 148 11.12 -24.29 19.18
N SER A 149 9.84 -24.45 18.88
CA SER A 149 9.31 -24.31 17.52
C SER A 149 7.88 -23.76 17.54
N TYR A 150 7.49 -23.14 16.42
CA TYR A 150 6.15 -22.65 16.20
C TYR A 150 5.67 -22.97 14.76
N SER A 151 4.38 -22.92 14.55
CA SER A 151 3.74 -22.87 13.23
C SER A 151 2.50 -21.98 13.28
N LEU A 152 2.07 -21.48 12.12
CA LEU A 152 0.85 -20.71 11.97
C LEU A 152 0.37 -20.78 10.54
N ASP A 153 -0.92 -20.47 10.35
CA ASP A 153 -1.51 -20.18 9.06
C ASP A 153 -1.76 -18.68 8.98
N SER A 154 -1.23 -18.03 7.96
CA SER A 154 -1.44 -16.60 7.75
C SER A 154 -1.71 -16.26 6.29
N TYR A 155 -2.53 -15.23 6.11
CA TYR A 155 -2.94 -14.73 4.81
C TYR A 155 -3.22 -13.24 4.88
N MET A 156 -2.90 -12.50 3.83
CA MET A 156 -3.27 -11.10 3.70
C MET A 156 -3.66 -10.75 2.27
N ARG A 157 -4.78 -10.05 2.13
CA ARG A 157 -5.27 -9.54 0.86
C ARG A 157 -5.74 -8.10 1.02
N GLY A 158 -5.26 -7.24 0.13
CA GLY A 158 -5.77 -5.88 -0.05
C GLY A 158 -6.36 -5.68 -1.44
N ARG A 159 -7.48 -4.97 -1.54
CA ARG A 159 -8.09 -4.55 -2.79
C ARG A 159 -8.47 -3.08 -2.66
N GLN A 160 -8.13 -2.27 -3.67
CA GLN A 160 -8.44 -0.85 -3.66
C GLN A 160 -8.82 -0.39 -5.06
N TYR A 161 -9.88 0.43 -5.16
CA TYR A 161 -10.29 1.13 -6.37
C TYR A 161 -10.70 2.55 -6.04
N TYR A 162 -10.14 3.50 -6.76
CA TYR A 162 -10.53 4.91 -6.72
C TYR A 162 -11.07 5.29 -8.10
N TYR A 163 -12.39 5.25 -8.24
CA TYR A 163 -13.08 5.62 -9.47
C TYR A 163 -13.15 7.14 -9.57
N GLY A 164 -12.60 7.70 -10.66
CA GLY A 164 -12.59 9.13 -10.92
C GLY A 164 -13.54 9.49 -12.05
N PHE A 165 -14.43 10.44 -11.80
CA PHE A 165 -15.34 11.04 -12.78
C PHE A 165 -14.97 12.51 -12.90
N GLN A 166 -14.26 12.90 -13.95
CA GLN A 166 -13.78 14.27 -14.16
C GLN A 166 -14.64 14.94 -15.24
N ILE A 167 -15.04 16.17 -14.96
CA ILE A 167 -15.65 17.07 -15.92
C ILE A 167 -14.97 18.43 -15.89
N GLY A 168 -14.98 19.14 -17.02
CA GLY A 168 -14.46 20.49 -17.06
C GLY A 168 -14.61 21.14 -18.41
N ALA A 169 -14.21 22.40 -18.46
CA ALA A 169 -14.22 23.20 -19.67
C ALA A 169 -12.86 23.89 -19.85
N ALA A 170 -12.36 23.89 -21.07
CA ALA A 170 -11.23 24.70 -21.50
C ALA A 170 -11.69 25.80 -22.45
N TYR A 171 -11.00 26.93 -22.40
CA TYR A 171 -11.28 28.09 -23.23
C TYR A 171 -10.01 28.61 -23.87
N LYS A 172 -10.00 28.76 -25.19
CA LYS A 172 -8.93 29.45 -25.93
C LYS A 172 -9.01 30.94 -25.67
N ILE A 173 -8.16 31.46 -24.78
CA ILE A 173 -8.06 32.91 -24.48
C ILE A 173 -7.54 33.65 -25.70
N THR A 174 -6.51 33.06 -26.33
CA THR A 174 -5.95 33.48 -27.63
C THR A 174 -5.79 32.24 -28.52
N ASP A 175 -5.30 32.41 -29.72
CA ASP A 175 -5.01 31.28 -30.63
C ASP A 175 -3.87 30.39 -30.13
N ASN A 176 -3.09 30.89 -29.14
CA ASN A 176 -1.91 30.24 -28.58
C ASN A 176 -2.05 29.87 -27.10
N LEU A 177 -3.01 30.46 -26.39
CA LEU A 177 -3.18 30.28 -24.93
C LEU A 177 -4.58 29.78 -24.62
N SER A 178 -4.66 28.72 -23.86
CA SER A 178 -5.91 28.20 -23.29
C SER A 178 -5.81 27.98 -21.79
N ALA A 179 -6.96 28.04 -21.11
CA ALA A 179 -7.11 27.74 -19.70
C ALA A 179 -8.21 26.73 -19.49
N PHE A 180 -8.08 25.93 -18.44
CA PHE A 180 -9.02 24.89 -18.05
C PHE A 180 -9.44 25.08 -16.60
N VAL A 181 -10.73 24.84 -16.34
CA VAL A 181 -11.31 24.71 -15.01
C VAL A 181 -12.22 23.48 -15.00
N GLY A 182 -12.07 22.66 -13.99
CA GLY A 182 -12.87 21.45 -13.84
C GLY A 182 -12.77 20.84 -12.45
N GLY A 183 -13.30 19.65 -12.32
CA GLY A 183 -13.23 18.90 -11.08
C GLY A 183 -13.42 17.41 -11.32
N ARG A 184 -12.92 16.62 -10.36
CA ARG A 184 -13.05 15.18 -10.35
C ARG A 184 -13.77 14.73 -9.08
N LEU A 185 -14.90 14.06 -9.26
CA LEU A 185 -15.53 13.29 -8.20
C LEU A 185 -14.82 11.95 -8.08
N VAL A 186 -14.41 11.57 -6.88
CA VAL A 186 -13.73 10.31 -6.59
C VAL A 186 -14.60 9.46 -5.68
N TYR A 187 -14.89 8.23 -6.10
CA TYR A 187 -15.47 7.20 -5.26
C TYR A 187 -14.40 6.16 -4.93
N ALA A 188 -14.09 6.04 -3.64
CA ALA A 188 -13.12 5.08 -3.13
C ALA A 188 -13.84 3.86 -2.55
N THR A 189 -13.38 2.65 -2.91
CA THR A 189 -13.78 1.40 -2.27
C THR A 189 -12.55 0.55 -2.04
N THR A 190 -12.39 0.08 -0.81
CA THR A 190 -11.28 -0.78 -0.41
C THR A 190 -11.80 -1.97 0.38
N ASN A 191 -11.08 -3.08 0.34
CA ASN A 191 -11.34 -4.25 1.17
C ASN A 191 -10.01 -4.79 1.68
N TYR A 192 -9.95 -5.02 2.98
CA TYR A 192 -8.83 -5.68 3.64
C TYR A 192 -9.33 -6.95 4.30
N TYR A 193 -8.74 -8.06 3.89
CA TYR A 193 -9.02 -9.37 4.48
C TYR A 193 -7.71 -10.05 4.82
N GLY A 194 -7.60 -10.56 6.03
CA GLY A 194 -6.43 -11.29 6.45
C GLY A 194 -6.70 -12.09 7.72
N TYR A 195 -5.84 -13.06 7.97
CA TYR A 195 -5.91 -13.83 9.20
C TYR A 195 -4.53 -14.31 9.64
N VAL A 196 -4.44 -14.57 10.94
CA VAL A 196 -3.42 -15.38 11.59
C VAL A 196 -4.18 -16.40 12.41
N LYS A 197 -4.01 -17.69 12.11
CA LYS A 197 -4.77 -18.79 12.70
C LYS A 197 -3.87 -19.97 13.00
N ASN A 198 -4.41 -20.91 13.78
CA ASN A 198 -3.76 -22.19 14.07
C ASN A 198 -2.34 -22.00 14.61
N ILE A 199 -2.12 -20.93 15.42
CA ILE A 199 -0.81 -20.74 16.06
C ILE A 199 -0.56 -21.92 16.98
N SER A 200 0.48 -22.67 16.65
CA SER A 200 0.86 -23.89 17.39
C SER A 200 2.33 -23.84 17.80
N VAL A 201 2.65 -24.51 18.89
CA VAL A 201 4.02 -24.69 19.40
C VAL A 201 4.27 -26.18 19.66
N ASN A 202 5.53 -26.60 19.74
CA ASN A 202 5.82 -27.96 20.16
C ASN A 202 5.36 -28.16 21.62
N ASN A 203 4.71 -29.30 21.87
CA ASN A 203 4.39 -29.73 23.23
C ASN A 203 5.69 -30.05 23.95
N PRO A 204 5.95 -29.43 25.13
CA PRO A 204 7.18 -29.69 25.89
C PRO A 204 7.39 -31.14 26.34
N VAL A 205 6.29 -31.92 26.43
CA VAL A 205 6.36 -33.32 26.94
C VAL A 205 6.42 -34.32 25.76
N GLY A 206 5.67 -34.11 24.69
CA GLY A 206 5.55 -35.08 23.59
C GLY A 206 6.26 -34.66 22.30
N GLY A 207 6.59 -33.37 22.16
CA GLY A 207 7.24 -32.82 20.96
C GLY A 207 6.31 -32.56 19.77
N GLU A 208 5.06 -33.07 19.80
CA GLU A 208 4.06 -32.81 18.77
C GLU A 208 3.60 -31.34 18.77
N MET A 209 3.16 -30.83 17.63
CA MET A 209 2.61 -29.47 17.53
C MET A 209 1.21 -29.41 18.13
N VAL A 210 1.00 -28.52 19.11
CA VAL A 210 -0.28 -28.30 19.79
C VAL A 210 -0.68 -26.82 19.71
N GLY A 211 -1.98 -26.55 19.75
CA GLY A 211 -2.50 -25.18 19.72
C GLY A 211 -1.95 -24.35 20.88
N ALA A 212 -1.26 -23.26 20.57
CA ALA A 212 -0.55 -22.43 21.56
C ALA A 212 -1.52 -21.82 22.59
N SER A 213 -2.67 -21.30 22.14
CA SER A 213 -3.67 -20.69 23.02
C SER A 213 -4.19 -21.70 24.06
N ALA A 214 -4.50 -22.92 23.63
CA ALA A 214 -4.99 -23.98 24.52
C ALA A 214 -3.90 -24.44 25.50
N LEU A 215 -2.64 -24.58 25.04
CA LEU A 215 -1.50 -24.93 25.90
C LEU A 215 -1.29 -23.89 26.99
N PHE A 216 -1.23 -22.61 26.64
CA PHE A 216 -1.02 -21.53 27.60
C PHE A 216 -2.21 -21.35 28.54
N ALA A 217 -3.46 -21.57 28.08
CA ALA A 217 -4.63 -21.55 28.94
C ALA A 217 -4.59 -22.70 29.98
N GLY A 218 -4.17 -23.89 29.57
CA GLY A 218 -3.96 -25.01 30.48
C GLY A 218 -2.87 -24.73 31.51
N GLN A 219 -1.74 -24.15 31.10
CA GLN A 219 -0.68 -23.74 32.02
C GLN A 219 -1.14 -22.65 32.98
N MET A 220 -1.92 -21.67 32.51
CA MET A 220 -2.53 -20.65 33.38
C MET A 220 -3.38 -21.28 34.48
N ALA A 221 -4.25 -22.23 34.11
CA ALA A 221 -5.13 -22.91 35.08
C ALA A 221 -4.28 -23.67 36.15
N SER A 222 -3.23 -24.38 35.74
CA SER A 222 -2.32 -25.09 36.63
C SER A 222 -1.60 -24.14 37.62
N TYR A 223 -1.08 -22.99 37.12
CA TYR A 223 -0.45 -22.00 37.99
C TYR A 223 -1.44 -21.32 38.96
N LEU A 224 -2.71 -21.11 38.54
CA LEU A 224 -3.74 -20.60 39.46
C LEU A 224 -4.05 -21.57 40.56
N GLU A 225 -4.18 -22.86 40.24
CA GLU A 225 -4.39 -23.91 41.22
C GLU A 225 -3.21 -23.96 42.22
N GLN A 226 -1.96 -23.96 41.72
CA GLN A 226 -0.77 -23.92 42.55
C GLN A 226 -0.73 -22.69 43.48
N ALA A 227 -1.05 -21.51 42.95
CA ALA A 227 -1.12 -20.28 43.75
C ALA A 227 -2.15 -20.39 44.88
N GLY A 228 -3.34 -20.98 44.59
CA GLY A 228 -4.36 -21.24 45.59
C GLY A 228 -3.89 -22.19 46.72
N GLN A 229 -3.26 -23.29 46.33
CA GLN A 229 -2.68 -24.27 47.31
C GLN A 229 -1.62 -23.63 48.18
N LEU A 230 -0.72 -22.83 47.60
CA LEU A 230 0.34 -22.13 48.35
C LEU A 230 -0.23 -21.03 49.26
N THR A 231 -1.29 -20.35 48.87
CA THR A 231 -1.99 -19.37 49.72
C THR A 231 -2.63 -20.06 50.92
N ALA A 232 -3.29 -21.18 50.72
CA ALA A 232 -3.87 -21.95 51.82
C ALA A 232 -2.80 -22.49 52.78
N ALA A 233 -1.63 -22.94 52.26
CA ALA A 233 -0.48 -23.35 53.06
C ALA A 233 0.12 -22.20 53.88
N ALA A 234 0.19 -20.99 53.30
CA ALA A 234 0.63 -19.78 54.01
C ALA A 234 -0.30 -19.43 55.17
N GLU A 235 -1.61 -19.50 54.98
CA GLU A 235 -2.61 -19.27 56.04
C GLU A 235 -2.49 -20.31 57.18
N GLN A 236 -2.30 -21.60 56.84
CA GLN A 236 -2.09 -22.66 57.83
C GLN A 236 -0.82 -22.47 58.62
N ALA A 237 0.31 -22.11 57.97
CA ALA A 237 1.56 -21.83 58.61
C ALA A 237 1.48 -20.63 59.57
N ALA A 238 0.79 -19.58 59.17
CA ALA A 238 0.52 -18.40 60.01
C ALA A 238 -0.32 -18.76 61.25
N ALA A 239 -1.37 -19.55 61.08
CA ALA A 239 -2.24 -20.03 62.18
C ALA A 239 -1.43 -20.93 63.15
N ALA A 240 -0.45 -21.67 62.70
CA ALA A 240 0.48 -22.47 63.47
C ALA A 240 1.60 -21.66 64.17
N GLY A 241 1.62 -20.34 63.99
CA GLY A 241 2.62 -19.43 64.57
C GLY A 241 3.98 -19.41 63.83
N ASN A 242 4.10 -20.09 62.67
CA ASN A 242 5.32 -20.13 61.87
C ASN A 242 5.30 -19.03 60.78
N GLN A 243 5.66 -17.81 61.17
CA GLN A 243 5.60 -16.65 60.30
C GLN A 243 6.60 -16.73 59.14
N ASP A 244 7.78 -17.29 59.33
CA ASP A 244 8.81 -17.43 58.28
C ASP A 244 8.30 -18.34 57.14
N LEU A 245 7.69 -19.49 57.53
CA LEU A 245 7.13 -20.42 56.54
C LEU A 245 5.90 -19.83 55.85
N ALA A 246 5.06 -19.09 56.59
CA ALA A 246 3.92 -18.38 55.99
C ALA A 246 4.36 -17.37 54.93
N GLN A 247 5.42 -16.61 55.23
CA GLN A 247 5.98 -15.65 54.27
C GLN A 247 6.57 -16.36 53.05
N GLN A 248 7.30 -17.47 53.21
CA GLN A 248 7.83 -18.24 52.08
C GLN A 248 6.73 -18.75 51.16
N TYR A 249 5.65 -19.32 51.71
CA TYR A 249 4.51 -19.76 50.91
C TYR A 249 3.79 -18.61 50.24
N ALA A 250 3.64 -17.46 50.87
CA ALA A 250 3.04 -16.26 50.28
C ALA A 250 3.88 -15.74 49.09
N GLU A 251 5.21 -15.72 49.19
CA GLU A 251 6.10 -15.34 48.08
C GLU A 251 5.99 -16.31 46.90
N LEU A 252 5.93 -17.64 47.18
CA LEU A 252 5.73 -18.65 46.14
C LEU A 252 4.34 -18.53 45.48
N ALA A 253 3.29 -18.26 46.25
CA ALA A 253 1.94 -18.02 45.75
C ALA A 253 1.91 -16.79 44.82
N GLN A 254 2.59 -15.71 45.19
CA GLN A 254 2.72 -14.51 44.35
C GLN A 254 3.45 -14.81 43.04
N LYS A 255 4.52 -15.59 43.05
CA LYS A 255 5.27 -16.02 41.86
C LYS A 255 4.38 -16.86 40.93
N ALA A 256 3.65 -17.84 41.50
CA ALA A 256 2.70 -18.65 40.72
C ALA A 256 1.58 -17.80 40.09
N GLY A 257 1.02 -16.83 40.84
CA GLY A 257 0.05 -15.89 40.33
C GLY A 257 0.57 -15.01 39.18
N ALA A 258 1.83 -14.56 39.26
CA ALA A 258 2.51 -13.83 38.20
C ALA A 258 2.71 -14.70 36.94
N ALA A 259 3.13 -15.96 37.12
CA ALA A 259 3.25 -16.93 36.03
C ALA A 259 1.89 -17.20 35.34
N ALA A 260 0.83 -17.38 36.13
CA ALA A 260 -0.54 -17.54 35.63
C ALA A 260 -0.95 -16.35 34.77
N LYS A 261 -0.69 -15.13 35.22
CA LYS A 261 -0.99 -13.91 34.44
C LYS A 261 -0.23 -13.86 33.12
N GLN A 262 1.04 -14.25 33.13
CA GLN A 262 1.85 -14.32 31.93
C GLN A 262 1.29 -15.34 30.94
N MET A 263 0.94 -16.55 31.39
CA MET A 263 0.34 -17.58 30.54
C MET A 263 -1.02 -17.13 29.99
N GLY A 264 -1.86 -16.47 30.76
CA GLY A 264 -3.11 -15.90 30.28
C GLY A 264 -2.91 -14.85 29.19
N THR A 265 -1.88 -14.01 29.31
CA THR A 265 -1.51 -13.04 28.26
C THR A 265 -1.08 -13.74 26.97
N LEU A 266 -0.26 -14.81 27.07
CA LEU A 266 0.17 -15.59 25.90
C LEU A 266 -1.01 -16.36 25.27
N ALA A 267 -1.92 -16.90 26.07
CA ALA A 267 -3.12 -17.59 25.59
C ALA A 267 -3.97 -16.66 24.71
N VAL A 268 -4.22 -15.43 25.17
CA VAL A 268 -5.00 -14.41 24.42
C VAL A 268 -4.20 -13.94 23.20
N ALA A 269 -2.89 -13.75 23.30
CA ALA A 269 -2.05 -13.28 22.19
C ALA A 269 -1.93 -14.32 21.06
N THR A 270 -2.24 -15.58 21.32
CA THR A 270 -2.17 -16.68 20.36
C THR A 270 -3.55 -17.17 19.88
N GLU A 271 -4.63 -16.44 20.20
CA GLU A 271 -5.95 -16.70 19.63
C GLU A 271 -5.94 -16.41 18.11
N ASP A 272 -6.84 -17.09 17.41
CA ASP A 272 -7.09 -16.85 15.99
C ASP A 272 -7.59 -15.41 15.78
N VAL A 273 -6.96 -14.71 14.84
CA VAL A 273 -7.30 -13.34 14.47
C VAL A 273 -7.77 -13.32 13.02
N THR A 274 -8.92 -12.71 12.76
CA THR A 274 -9.42 -12.47 11.40
C THR A 274 -9.81 -11.01 11.24
N LEU A 275 -9.23 -10.35 10.26
CA LEU A 275 -9.59 -9.02 9.77
C LEU A 275 -10.46 -9.18 8.52
N ASN A 276 -11.61 -8.53 8.48
CA ASN A 276 -12.43 -8.39 7.28
C ASN A 276 -13.12 -7.02 7.31
N CYS A 277 -12.60 -6.06 6.57
CA CYS A 277 -13.08 -4.69 6.59
C CYS A 277 -13.24 -4.15 5.17
N ASP A 278 -14.45 -3.78 4.83
CA ASP A 278 -14.77 -2.96 3.66
C ASP A 278 -14.77 -1.49 4.05
N GLN A 279 -14.25 -0.65 3.17
CA GLN A 279 -14.24 0.80 3.39
C GLN A 279 -14.74 1.49 2.13
N THR A 280 -15.58 2.51 2.28
CA THR A 280 -16.07 3.32 1.15
C THR A 280 -16.06 4.79 1.50
N GLY A 281 -15.87 5.63 0.49
CA GLY A 281 -15.88 7.08 0.70
C GLY A 281 -15.91 7.87 -0.60
N TRP A 282 -16.21 9.14 -0.47
CA TRP A 282 -16.26 10.09 -1.58
C TRP A 282 -15.31 11.25 -1.35
N GLY A 283 -14.81 11.81 -2.45
CA GLY A 283 -14.01 13.03 -2.43
C GLY A 283 -14.19 13.83 -3.70
N PHE A 284 -13.79 15.09 -3.65
CA PHE A 284 -13.83 15.99 -4.79
C PHE A 284 -12.49 16.71 -4.96
N THR A 285 -11.97 16.73 -6.18
CA THR A 285 -10.72 17.36 -6.58
C THR A 285 -11.00 18.50 -7.53
N PRO A 286 -10.88 19.78 -7.16
CA PRO A 286 -10.81 20.86 -8.13
C PRO A 286 -9.57 20.73 -9.01
N ILE A 287 -9.66 21.15 -10.28
CA ILE A 287 -8.55 21.05 -11.24
C ILE A 287 -8.53 22.34 -12.06
N ILE A 288 -7.33 22.89 -12.20
CA ILE A 288 -7.06 24.03 -13.09
C ILE A 288 -5.91 23.68 -14.03
N GLY A 289 -5.88 24.26 -15.21
CA GLY A 289 -4.83 24.03 -16.20
C GLY A 289 -4.62 25.23 -17.11
N LEU A 290 -3.43 25.28 -17.68
CA LEU A 290 -3.02 26.24 -18.72
C LEU A 290 -2.26 25.48 -19.81
N ASP A 291 -2.42 25.90 -21.06
CA ASP A 291 -1.62 25.41 -22.17
C ASP A 291 -1.23 26.57 -23.09
N TYR A 292 0.03 26.59 -23.49
CA TYR A 292 0.60 27.66 -24.31
C TYR A 292 1.43 27.12 -25.46
N LYS A 293 1.04 27.51 -26.67
CA LYS A 293 1.73 27.17 -27.92
C LYS A 293 2.58 28.32 -28.40
N ILE A 294 3.83 28.09 -28.73
CA ILE A 294 4.70 29.09 -29.32
C ILE A 294 5.64 28.46 -30.36
N GLY A 295 5.43 28.80 -31.62
CA GLY A 295 6.16 28.19 -32.73
C GLY A 295 5.99 26.66 -32.74
N LYS A 296 7.11 25.95 -32.56
CA LYS A 296 7.18 24.48 -32.51
C LYS A 296 7.04 23.92 -31.08
N PHE A 297 6.90 24.76 -30.06
CA PHE A 297 6.73 24.36 -28.69
C PHE A 297 5.25 24.37 -28.27
N ASN A 298 4.90 23.42 -27.40
CA ASN A 298 3.71 23.45 -26.61
C ASN A 298 4.06 23.19 -25.14
N PHE A 299 3.51 23.99 -24.23
CA PHE A 299 3.72 23.90 -22.79
C PHE A 299 2.38 23.71 -22.11
N GLY A 300 2.28 22.66 -21.29
CA GLY A 300 1.13 22.39 -20.45
C GLY A 300 1.46 22.52 -18.97
N ALA A 301 0.53 23.04 -18.19
CA ALA A 301 0.58 23.09 -16.74
C ALA A 301 -0.79 22.74 -16.16
N LYS A 302 -0.82 21.85 -15.17
CA LYS A 302 -2.05 21.44 -14.49
C LYS A 302 -1.81 21.39 -12.98
N TYR A 303 -2.78 21.82 -12.20
CA TYR A 303 -2.81 21.67 -10.77
C TYR A 303 -4.11 20.99 -10.32
N GLU A 304 -3.97 19.83 -9.72
CA GLU A 304 -5.04 19.11 -9.06
C GLU A 304 -4.95 19.37 -7.55
N PHE A 305 -6.01 19.95 -6.98
CA PHE A 305 -6.04 20.22 -5.54
C PHE A 305 -6.16 18.92 -4.74
N LYS A 306 -5.78 18.98 -3.48
CA LYS A 306 -5.91 17.86 -2.56
C LYS A 306 -7.37 17.38 -2.47
N THR A 307 -7.57 16.09 -2.63
CA THR A 307 -8.88 15.46 -2.43
C THR A 307 -9.00 14.99 -0.98
N LYS A 308 -9.93 15.55 -0.25
CA LYS A 308 -10.25 15.06 1.09
C LYS A 308 -11.16 13.84 0.96
N ILE A 309 -10.71 12.69 1.48
CA ILE A 309 -11.51 11.45 1.52
C ILE A 309 -11.63 10.99 2.96
N ARG A 310 -12.84 10.57 3.32
CA ARG A 310 -13.17 9.88 4.55
C ARG A 310 -13.74 8.53 4.16
N LEU A 311 -13.11 7.48 4.65
CA LEU A 311 -13.53 6.11 4.38
C LEU A 311 -14.28 5.60 5.60
N ASP A 312 -15.53 5.21 5.41
CA ASP A 312 -16.38 4.61 6.44
C ASP A 312 -16.21 3.09 6.40
N ASN A 313 -15.94 2.51 7.56
CA ASN A 313 -15.69 1.08 7.72
C ASN A 313 -16.99 0.31 7.89
N ARG A 314 -17.07 -0.84 7.21
CA ARG A 314 -17.95 -1.95 7.52
C ARG A 314 -17.08 -3.17 7.76
N ALA A 315 -17.02 -3.61 9.00
CA ALA A 315 -16.11 -4.68 9.39
C ALA A 315 -16.89 -5.88 10.00
N ALA A 316 -16.38 -7.07 9.68
CA ALA A 316 -16.76 -8.34 10.27
C ALA A 316 -15.51 -9.02 10.82
N ASN A 317 -14.85 -8.34 11.75
CA ASN A 317 -13.61 -8.78 12.39
C ASN A 317 -13.92 -9.84 13.47
N SER A 318 -12.92 -10.70 13.78
CA SER A 318 -13.03 -11.54 14.97
C SER A 318 -12.95 -10.71 16.24
N GLU A 319 -13.49 -11.21 17.35
CA GLU A 319 -13.43 -10.54 18.65
C GLU A 319 -11.96 -10.30 19.09
N SER A 320 -11.09 -11.26 18.82
CA SER A 320 -9.63 -11.12 19.03
C SER A 320 -9.03 -9.97 18.22
N ALA A 321 -9.44 -9.78 16.95
CA ALA A 321 -9.01 -8.66 16.13
C ALA A 321 -9.44 -7.29 16.69
N GLU A 322 -10.68 -7.21 17.23
CA GLU A 322 -11.21 -5.99 17.84
C GLU A 322 -10.43 -5.57 19.11
N ARG A 323 -9.77 -6.50 19.80
CA ARG A 323 -8.90 -6.22 20.95
C ARG A 323 -7.51 -5.69 20.56
N LEU A 324 -7.07 -5.89 19.31
CA LEU A 324 -5.74 -5.49 18.85
C LEU A 324 -5.71 -4.00 18.46
N ALA A 325 -4.98 -3.20 19.23
CA ALA A 325 -4.82 -1.77 18.98
C ALA A 325 -4.24 -1.47 17.58
N MET A 326 -3.43 -2.36 17.02
CA MET A 326 -2.88 -2.22 15.67
C MET A 326 -3.95 -2.30 14.57
N LEU A 327 -5.10 -2.92 14.83
CA LEU A 327 -6.23 -3.04 13.92
C LEU A 327 -7.34 -2.02 14.19
N ASP A 328 -7.15 -1.12 15.17
CA ASP A 328 -8.15 -0.11 15.59
C ASP A 328 -8.76 0.67 14.42
N LYS A 329 -7.96 1.04 13.42
CA LYS A 329 -8.44 1.77 12.24
C LYS A 329 -9.39 0.96 11.34
N PHE A 330 -9.52 -0.35 11.54
CA PHE A 330 -10.41 -1.24 10.79
C PHE A 330 -11.64 -1.68 11.60
N ARG A 331 -11.88 -1.09 12.77
CA ARG A 331 -13.08 -1.36 13.55
C ARG A 331 -14.33 -0.95 12.81
N ASP A 332 -15.41 -1.69 13.04
CA ASP A 332 -16.71 -1.40 12.45
C ASP A 332 -17.22 -0.01 12.86
N GLY A 333 -17.86 0.68 11.91
CA GLY A 333 -18.43 2.02 12.11
C GLY A 333 -17.40 3.14 12.25
N ARG A 334 -16.09 2.87 12.18
CA ARG A 334 -15.07 3.90 12.24
C ARG A 334 -14.89 4.59 10.89
N THR A 335 -14.64 5.90 10.92
CA THR A 335 -14.28 6.69 9.75
C THR A 335 -12.79 7.01 9.79
N VAL A 336 -12.04 6.70 8.71
CA VAL A 336 -10.61 6.90 8.59
C VAL A 336 -10.26 7.95 7.52
N LYS A 337 -9.13 8.63 7.71
CA LYS A 337 -8.63 9.64 6.77
C LYS A 337 -7.75 8.98 5.71
N GLU A 338 -8.05 9.27 4.43
CA GLU A 338 -7.28 8.75 3.29
C GLU A 338 -7.26 9.77 2.15
N ASP A 339 -6.71 10.98 2.42
CA ASP A 339 -6.66 12.06 1.45
C ASP A 339 -5.76 11.69 0.25
N ILE A 340 -6.16 12.09 -0.96
CA ILE A 340 -5.30 12.05 -2.15
C ILE A 340 -4.50 13.36 -2.19
N PRO A 341 -3.17 13.32 -2.37
CA PRO A 341 -2.33 14.51 -2.41
C PRO A 341 -2.68 15.44 -3.58
N ALA A 342 -2.40 16.72 -3.42
CA ALA A 342 -2.39 17.64 -4.55
C ALA A 342 -1.26 17.27 -5.50
N LEU A 343 -1.46 17.57 -6.79
CA LEU A 343 -0.54 17.25 -7.88
C LEU A 343 -0.30 18.48 -8.77
N LEU A 344 0.95 18.89 -8.90
CA LEU A 344 1.41 19.80 -9.93
C LEU A 344 2.01 19.01 -11.08
N THR A 345 1.53 19.25 -12.29
CA THR A 345 2.01 18.66 -13.53
C THR A 345 2.51 19.77 -14.45
N LEU A 346 3.70 19.63 -14.98
CA LEU A 346 4.29 20.52 -15.98
C LEU A 346 4.78 19.69 -17.16
N GLY A 347 4.53 20.14 -18.38
CA GLY A 347 4.97 19.43 -19.57
C GLY A 347 5.38 20.37 -20.71
N ALA A 348 6.25 19.84 -21.56
CA ALA A 348 6.65 20.50 -22.79
C ALA A 348 6.71 19.48 -23.93
N GLN A 349 6.31 19.90 -25.10
CA GLN A 349 6.50 19.21 -26.37
C GLN A 349 7.25 20.11 -27.34
N TYR A 350 8.18 19.56 -28.10
CA TYR A 350 8.89 20.25 -29.17
C TYR A 350 8.80 19.44 -30.48
N GLU A 351 8.34 20.08 -31.54
CA GLU A 351 8.28 19.51 -32.89
C GLU A 351 9.61 19.76 -33.60
N ILE A 352 10.51 18.77 -33.59
CA ILE A 352 11.80 18.85 -34.29
C ILE A 352 11.54 18.91 -35.80
N LEU A 353 10.73 17.94 -36.27
CA LEU A 353 10.22 17.80 -37.64
C LEU A 353 8.70 17.59 -37.59
N PRO A 354 7.96 17.82 -38.65
CA PRO A 354 6.52 17.50 -38.68
C PRO A 354 6.20 16.06 -38.28
N SER A 355 7.15 15.14 -38.54
CA SER A 355 7.04 13.71 -38.20
C SER A 355 7.73 13.32 -36.89
N LEU A 356 8.47 14.21 -36.20
CA LEU A 356 9.26 13.89 -35.03
C LEU A 356 9.02 14.89 -33.90
N ARG A 357 8.50 14.40 -32.78
CA ARG A 357 8.26 15.19 -31.56
C ARG A 357 8.99 14.59 -30.37
N ILE A 358 9.57 15.45 -29.56
CA ILE A 358 10.13 15.10 -28.25
C ILE A 358 9.31 15.76 -27.16
N MET A 359 9.22 15.10 -26.01
CA MET A 359 8.41 15.53 -24.90
C MET A 359 9.14 15.36 -23.58
N ALA A 360 8.85 16.26 -22.65
CA ALA A 360 9.34 16.19 -21.27
C ALA A 360 8.19 16.55 -20.32
N GLY A 361 8.20 15.96 -19.15
CA GLY A 361 7.21 16.19 -18.11
C GLY A 361 7.81 16.16 -16.71
N TYR A 362 7.12 16.81 -15.79
CA TYR A 362 7.45 16.82 -14.38
C TYR A 362 6.17 16.79 -13.54
N HIS A 363 6.13 15.84 -12.59
CA HIS A 363 5.06 15.75 -11.60
C HIS A 363 5.61 15.96 -10.20
N HIS A 364 4.88 16.74 -9.39
CA HIS A 364 5.16 16.90 -7.97
C HIS A 364 3.90 16.63 -7.15
N TYR A 365 3.99 15.61 -6.30
CA TYR A 365 2.92 15.22 -5.39
C TYR A 365 3.18 15.82 -4.00
N PHE A 366 2.18 16.49 -3.44
CA PHE A 366 2.26 17.12 -2.13
C PHE A 366 1.86 16.14 -1.01
N ASP A 367 2.48 14.96 -0.98
CA ASP A 367 2.11 13.82 -0.12
C ASP A 367 2.06 14.18 1.36
N LYS A 368 3.03 14.95 1.85
CA LYS A 368 3.09 15.37 3.26
C LYS A 368 1.90 16.21 3.72
N GLN A 369 1.14 16.78 2.77
CA GLN A 369 -0.06 17.60 3.03
C GLN A 369 -1.35 16.78 2.94
N ALA A 370 -1.31 15.54 2.44
CA ALA A 370 -2.44 14.64 2.35
C ALA A 370 -2.62 13.90 3.67
N SER A 371 -3.69 14.21 4.40
CA SER A 371 -3.92 13.62 5.72
C SER A 371 -4.27 12.15 5.59
N GLN A 372 -3.55 11.31 6.32
CA GLN A 372 -3.78 9.88 6.41
C GLN A 372 -4.01 9.47 7.85
N GLU A 373 -4.68 8.32 8.06
CA GLU A 373 -4.95 7.83 9.40
C GLU A 373 -3.64 7.62 10.17
N GLY A 374 -3.61 8.04 11.44
CA GLY A 374 -2.41 8.04 12.26
C GLY A 374 -1.34 9.06 11.87
N GLY A 375 -1.57 9.91 10.86
CA GLY A 375 -0.62 10.94 10.44
C GLY A 375 0.63 10.41 9.76
N SER A 376 0.59 9.21 9.17
CA SER A 376 1.75 8.52 8.57
C SER A 376 2.43 9.31 7.45
N GLN A 377 1.71 10.18 6.72
CA GLN A 377 2.31 11.06 5.71
C GLN A 377 3.40 11.99 6.28
N LYS A 378 3.39 12.26 7.58
CA LYS A 378 4.41 13.09 8.24
C LYS A 378 5.76 12.39 8.34
N LEU A 379 5.76 11.06 8.28
CA LEU A 379 6.96 10.22 8.31
C LEU A 379 7.74 10.24 6.99
N LEU A 380 7.13 10.71 5.90
CA LEU A 380 7.83 10.89 4.62
C LEU A 380 8.90 11.99 4.72
N LYS A 381 10.04 11.79 4.08
CA LYS A 381 11.11 12.80 3.95
C LYS A 381 10.66 13.95 3.05
N SER A 382 10.03 13.64 1.93
CA SER A 382 9.53 14.62 0.95
C SER A 382 8.30 14.06 0.22
N GLY A 383 7.61 14.92 -0.55
CA GLY A 383 6.64 14.48 -1.55
C GLY A 383 7.29 13.71 -2.69
N SER A 384 6.48 12.91 -3.38
CA SER A 384 6.89 12.15 -4.55
C SER A 384 7.11 13.06 -5.76
N ARG A 385 7.98 12.63 -6.69
CA ARG A 385 8.30 13.36 -7.92
C ARG A 385 8.42 12.38 -9.06
N GLU A 386 8.00 12.83 -10.24
CA GLU A 386 8.19 12.07 -11.48
C GLU A 386 8.85 12.98 -12.52
N PHE A 387 9.83 12.43 -13.24
CA PHE A 387 10.44 13.02 -14.40
C PHE A 387 10.15 12.14 -15.60
N LEU A 388 9.66 12.75 -16.67
CA LEU A 388 9.19 12.04 -17.84
C LEU A 388 9.87 12.58 -19.09
N ALA A 389 10.21 11.69 -20.00
CA ALA A 389 10.74 12.02 -21.31
C ALA A 389 10.16 11.06 -22.34
N GLY A 390 9.98 11.54 -23.57
CA GLY A 390 9.42 10.71 -24.61
C GLY A 390 9.66 11.23 -26.01
N VAL A 391 9.48 10.35 -26.96
CA VAL A 391 9.60 10.62 -28.40
C VAL A 391 8.42 9.98 -29.15
N GLU A 392 7.90 10.68 -30.13
CA GLU A 392 6.94 10.18 -31.11
C GLU A 392 7.48 10.42 -32.52
N TYR A 393 7.43 9.38 -33.32
CA TYR A 393 7.86 9.43 -34.74
C TYR A 393 6.78 8.86 -35.64
N ASP A 394 6.30 9.69 -36.57
CA ASP A 394 5.37 9.26 -37.61
C ASP A 394 6.16 8.55 -38.72
N ILE A 395 6.17 7.21 -38.67
CA ILE A 395 6.85 6.35 -39.66
C ILE A 395 6.20 6.54 -41.03
N THR A 396 4.88 6.66 -41.04
CA THR A 396 4.04 6.98 -42.21
C THR A 396 2.89 7.88 -41.75
N ASP A 397 2.08 8.39 -42.69
CA ASP A 397 0.87 9.15 -42.36
C ASP A 397 -0.16 8.36 -41.54
N ARG A 398 0.02 7.03 -41.42
CA ARG A 398 -0.90 6.15 -40.68
C ARG A 398 -0.28 5.49 -39.48
N VAL A 399 1.03 5.41 -39.38
CA VAL A 399 1.70 4.66 -38.32
C VAL A 399 2.66 5.57 -37.59
N GLN A 400 2.42 5.74 -36.30
CA GLN A 400 3.24 6.47 -35.35
C GLN A 400 3.86 5.48 -34.37
N ALA A 401 5.18 5.47 -34.25
CA ALA A 401 5.88 4.80 -33.14
C ALA A 401 6.14 5.79 -32.01
N SER A 402 6.16 5.29 -30.79
CA SER A 402 6.56 6.08 -29.64
C SER A 402 7.30 5.25 -28.61
N ALA A 403 8.18 5.92 -27.89
CA ALA A 403 8.88 5.41 -26.73
C ALA A 403 8.97 6.51 -25.68
N GLY A 404 8.96 6.12 -24.42
CA GLY A 404 9.13 7.07 -23.33
C GLY A 404 9.65 6.44 -22.07
N TRP A 405 10.15 7.29 -21.21
CA TRP A 405 10.74 6.95 -19.92
C TRP A 405 10.12 7.79 -18.82
N GLN A 406 9.96 7.19 -17.66
CA GLN A 406 9.51 7.85 -16.45
C GLN A 406 10.34 7.39 -15.28
N ASN A 407 10.88 8.33 -14.51
CA ASN A 407 11.48 8.09 -13.21
C ASN A 407 10.50 8.52 -12.12
N THR A 408 10.19 7.65 -11.20
CA THR A 408 9.36 7.94 -10.02
C THR A 408 10.22 7.84 -8.77
N TYR A 409 10.30 8.93 -8.01
CA TYR A 409 11.01 9.01 -6.74
C TYR A 409 10.02 9.22 -5.60
N PHE A 410 10.13 8.39 -4.55
CA PHE A 410 9.40 8.52 -3.30
C PHE A 410 10.32 8.98 -2.18
N GLY A 411 9.88 9.95 -1.37
CA GLY A 411 10.59 10.41 -0.19
C GLY A 411 10.41 9.50 1.01
N LEU A 412 10.82 8.24 0.89
CA LEU A 412 10.61 7.21 1.89
C LEU A 412 11.55 7.35 3.09
N THR A 413 11.10 6.84 4.26
CA THR A 413 11.91 6.63 5.46
C THR A 413 11.61 5.22 6.03
N ASP A 414 12.48 4.71 6.90
CA ASP A 414 12.30 3.39 7.51
C ASP A 414 11.05 3.34 8.39
N GLU A 415 10.69 4.45 9.04
CA GLU A 415 9.48 4.56 9.86
C GLU A 415 8.21 4.54 9.01
N TYR A 416 8.27 5.06 7.77
CA TYR A 416 7.14 5.06 6.85
C TYR A 416 6.92 3.69 6.22
N MET A 417 7.98 2.96 5.90
CA MET A 417 7.91 1.67 5.21
C MET A 417 7.30 0.57 6.09
N LYS A 418 6.28 -0.11 5.54
CA LYS A 418 5.57 -1.21 6.20
C LYS A 418 5.32 -2.33 5.18
N ASP A 419 5.35 -3.58 5.64
CA ASP A 419 5.12 -4.75 4.78
C ASP A 419 3.68 -4.85 4.24
N MET A 420 2.70 -4.42 5.02
CA MET A 420 1.30 -4.42 4.60
C MET A 420 1.03 -3.46 3.44
N SER A 421 1.85 -2.42 3.28
CA SER A 421 1.69 -1.42 2.23
C SER A 421 2.99 -0.68 1.98
N PHE A 422 3.55 -0.85 0.79
CA PHE A 422 4.78 -0.16 0.41
C PHE A 422 4.79 0.24 -1.07
N ASN A 423 5.53 1.30 -1.34
CA ASN A 423 5.96 1.71 -2.67
C ASN A 423 7.46 1.92 -2.65
N VAL A 424 8.09 1.72 -3.79
CA VAL A 424 9.53 1.92 -3.96
C VAL A 424 9.79 2.68 -5.24
N SER A 425 10.84 3.50 -5.25
CA SER A 425 11.22 4.32 -6.40
C SER A 425 11.50 3.45 -7.63
N SER A 426 11.25 3.99 -8.81
CA SER A 426 11.28 3.18 -10.03
C SER A 426 11.71 3.97 -11.27
N ASN A 427 12.09 3.21 -12.30
CA ASN A 427 12.18 3.67 -13.67
C ASN A 427 11.23 2.84 -14.52
N SER A 428 10.46 3.49 -15.38
CA SER A 428 9.52 2.83 -16.27
C SER A 428 9.86 3.15 -17.71
N LEU A 429 9.65 2.18 -18.59
CA LEU A 429 9.80 2.32 -20.02
C LEU A 429 8.48 1.97 -20.70
N GLY A 430 8.01 2.85 -21.57
CA GLY A 430 6.85 2.66 -22.40
C GLY A 430 7.24 2.61 -23.87
N VAL A 431 6.61 1.73 -24.63
CA VAL A 431 6.74 1.63 -26.08
C VAL A 431 5.42 1.28 -26.72
N GLY A 432 5.21 1.69 -27.96
CA GLY A 432 4.00 1.29 -28.67
C GLY A 432 3.78 1.99 -29.98
N LEU A 433 2.63 1.70 -30.58
CA LEU A 433 2.21 2.20 -31.88
C LEU A 433 0.85 2.89 -31.78
N GLY A 434 0.70 3.97 -32.53
CA GLY A 434 -0.58 4.59 -32.86
C GLY A 434 -0.86 4.37 -34.35
N ILE A 435 -1.97 3.73 -34.68
CA ILE A 435 -2.31 3.34 -36.06
C ILE A 435 -3.58 4.06 -36.47
N GLN A 436 -3.50 4.96 -37.44
CA GLN A 436 -4.65 5.62 -38.04
C GLN A 436 -5.37 4.65 -38.97
N ALA A 437 -6.34 3.90 -38.45
CA ALA A 437 -7.08 2.89 -39.18
C ALA A 437 -7.99 3.53 -40.28
N THR A 438 -8.63 4.64 -39.92
CA THR A 438 -9.43 5.48 -40.85
C THR A 438 -9.19 6.95 -40.57
N LYS A 439 -9.76 7.88 -41.34
CA LYS A 439 -9.66 9.32 -41.03
C LYS A 439 -10.23 9.70 -39.65
N ARG A 440 -11.09 8.86 -39.08
CA ARG A 440 -11.77 9.10 -37.79
C ARG A 440 -11.38 8.18 -36.65
N ILE A 441 -10.64 7.10 -36.94
CA ILE A 441 -10.32 6.05 -35.95
C ILE A 441 -8.83 5.87 -35.90
N LYS A 442 -8.28 6.05 -34.70
CA LYS A 442 -6.89 5.71 -34.35
C LYS A 442 -6.87 4.61 -33.29
N VAL A 443 -6.08 3.58 -33.52
CA VAL A 443 -5.86 2.47 -32.57
C VAL A 443 -4.47 2.65 -31.92
N ASN A 444 -4.42 2.59 -30.61
CA ASN A 444 -3.19 2.67 -29.83
C ASN A 444 -2.90 1.30 -29.19
N VAL A 445 -1.70 0.78 -29.39
CA VAL A 445 -1.21 -0.44 -28.74
C VAL A 445 0.06 -0.10 -27.97
N ALA A 446 0.14 -0.52 -26.73
CA ALA A 446 1.22 -0.14 -25.83
C ALA A 446 1.67 -1.27 -24.93
N TYR A 447 2.96 -1.24 -24.58
CA TYR A 447 3.57 -2.00 -23.50
C TYR A 447 4.33 -1.05 -22.59
N PHE A 448 4.16 -1.24 -21.28
CA PHE A 448 4.81 -0.43 -20.26
C PHE A 448 5.39 -1.34 -19.18
N HIS A 449 6.67 -1.17 -18.89
CA HIS A 449 7.38 -1.96 -17.90
C HIS A 449 8.02 -1.06 -16.85
N THR A 450 7.82 -1.39 -15.58
CA THR A 450 8.43 -0.67 -14.46
C THR A 450 9.48 -1.52 -13.77
N PHE A 451 10.69 -0.98 -13.70
CA PHE A 451 11.84 -1.50 -12.96
C PHE A 451 11.91 -0.76 -11.62
N TYR A 452 11.71 -1.47 -10.54
CA TYR A 452 11.73 -0.89 -9.21
C TYR A 452 13.13 -0.97 -8.59
N LYS A 453 13.44 0.00 -7.74
CA LYS A 453 14.63 -0.04 -6.89
C LYS A 453 14.28 -0.73 -5.59
N ASP A 454 15.13 -1.62 -5.13
CA ASP A 454 14.95 -2.23 -3.82
C ASP A 454 15.07 -1.16 -2.73
N TYR A 455 14.23 -1.31 -1.71
CA TYR A 455 14.32 -0.52 -0.48
C TYR A 455 14.67 -1.44 0.67
N ASN A 456 15.80 -1.19 1.31
CA ASN A 456 16.27 -2.00 2.43
C ASN A 456 16.07 -1.23 3.73
N ARG A 457 15.45 -1.88 4.70
CA ARG A 457 15.23 -1.38 6.06
C ARG A 457 15.86 -2.33 7.07
N ALA A 458 16.54 -1.81 8.07
CA ALA A 458 17.03 -2.57 9.21
C ALA A 458 16.62 -1.89 10.51
N THR A 459 16.29 -2.68 11.53
CA THR A 459 15.87 -2.19 12.84
C THR A 459 16.36 -3.08 13.95
N ASN A 460 16.60 -2.50 15.13
CA ASN A 460 16.95 -3.25 16.35
C ASN A 460 15.71 -3.82 17.05
N ASP A 461 14.52 -3.36 16.65
CA ASP A 461 13.23 -3.84 17.15
C ASP A 461 12.33 -4.13 15.94
N TYR A 462 12.39 -5.35 15.45
CA TYR A 462 11.68 -5.79 14.23
C TYR A 462 10.17 -5.68 14.43
N ASN A 463 9.51 -4.91 13.56
CA ASN A 463 8.07 -4.62 13.62
C ASN A 463 7.56 -4.07 14.98
N GLY A 464 8.45 -3.55 15.86
CA GLY A 464 8.08 -3.01 17.17
C GLY A 464 7.63 -4.09 18.17
N ILE A 465 8.11 -5.34 18.01
CA ILE A 465 7.68 -6.48 18.83
C ILE A 465 8.15 -6.41 20.29
N SER A 466 9.13 -5.56 20.63
CA SER A 466 9.51 -5.31 22.02
C SER A 466 8.33 -4.92 22.90
N ALA A 467 7.35 -4.20 22.37
CA ALA A 467 6.12 -3.84 23.08
C ALA A 467 5.26 -5.08 23.42
N THR A 468 5.21 -6.08 22.51
CA THR A 468 4.53 -7.36 22.76
C THR A 468 5.25 -8.15 23.83
N VAL A 469 6.60 -8.21 23.79
CA VAL A 469 7.42 -8.84 24.81
C VAL A 469 7.22 -8.16 26.18
N ALA A 470 7.22 -6.83 26.23
CA ALA A 470 7.01 -6.07 27.47
C ALA A 470 5.65 -6.39 28.10
N THR A 471 4.61 -6.57 27.27
CA THR A 471 3.27 -6.94 27.74
C THR A 471 3.23 -8.39 28.27
N ALA A 472 3.90 -9.33 27.59
CA ALA A 472 3.86 -10.75 27.92
C ALA A 472 4.85 -11.15 29.04
N ALA A 473 6.04 -10.55 29.07
CA ALA A 473 7.15 -10.98 29.94
C ALA A 473 7.81 -9.83 30.72
N GLY A 474 7.27 -8.63 30.67
CA GLY A 474 7.75 -7.45 31.38
C GLY A 474 8.80 -6.63 30.61
N GLN A 475 8.91 -5.35 30.97
CA GLN A 475 9.79 -4.38 30.28
C GLN A 475 11.27 -4.79 30.34
N ALA A 476 11.74 -5.31 31.48
CA ALA A 476 13.14 -5.74 31.63
C ALA A 476 13.53 -6.85 30.64
N THR A 477 12.61 -7.80 30.37
CA THR A 477 12.83 -8.86 29.37
C THR A 477 12.89 -8.27 27.97
N ALA A 478 11.97 -7.34 27.64
CA ALA A 478 11.96 -6.67 26.34
C ALA A 478 13.28 -5.90 26.10
N ASP A 479 13.74 -5.13 27.09
CA ASP A 479 14.99 -4.36 27.01
C ASP A 479 16.20 -5.29 26.85
N ALA A 480 16.25 -6.42 27.58
CA ALA A 480 17.31 -7.42 27.45
C ALA A 480 17.33 -8.05 26.02
N LEU A 481 16.18 -8.40 25.45
CA LEU A 481 16.11 -8.97 24.11
C LEU A 481 16.49 -7.96 23.02
N VAL A 482 16.14 -6.68 23.18
CA VAL A 482 16.61 -5.61 22.29
C VAL A 482 18.13 -5.43 22.42
N ALA A 483 18.66 -5.36 23.66
CA ALA A 483 20.08 -5.16 23.91
C ALA A 483 20.96 -6.34 23.42
N SER A 484 20.45 -7.56 23.51
CA SER A 484 21.14 -8.76 22.98
C SER A 484 21.12 -8.84 21.45
N GLY A 485 20.29 -8.02 20.77
CA GLY A 485 20.08 -8.06 19.33
C GLY A 485 19.15 -9.19 18.85
N MET A 486 18.50 -9.91 19.76
CA MET A 486 17.57 -11.00 19.39
C MET A 486 16.32 -10.48 18.66
N LEU A 487 15.92 -9.22 18.90
CA LEU A 487 14.79 -8.57 18.20
C LEU A 487 15.20 -7.79 16.95
N LYS A 488 16.47 -7.89 16.54
CA LYS A 488 16.97 -7.24 15.32
C LYS A 488 16.44 -7.93 14.08
N GLY A 489 16.01 -7.14 13.09
CA GLY A 489 15.57 -7.67 11.81
C GLY A 489 15.72 -6.67 10.67
N SER A 490 15.51 -7.15 9.45
CA SER A 490 15.57 -6.33 8.24
C SER A 490 14.58 -6.82 7.21
N ASP A 491 14.14 -5.89 6.33
CA ASP A 491 13.31 -6.17 5.18
C ASP A 491 13.93 -5.58 3.93
N SER A 492 13.87 -6.33 2.83
CA SER A 492 14.13 -5.85 1.48
C SER A 492 12.83 -5.86 0.69
N PHE A 493 12.39 -4.70 0.24
CA PHE A 493 11.14 -4.50 -0.50
C PHE A 493 11.43 -4.34 -1.98
N THR A 494 10.78 -5.14 -2.82
CA THR A 494 10.87 -4.99 -4.28
C THR A 494 9.51 -5.22 -4.93
N ARG A 495 9.39 -4.82 -6.23
CA ARG A 495 8.15 -4.96 -7.00
C ARG A 495 8.47 -5.22 -8.47
N THR A 496 7.49 -5.75 -9.17
CA THR A 496 7.47 -5.76 -10.64
C THR A 496 6.15 -5.16 -11.13
N ASN A 497 6.14 -4.60 -12.34
CA ASN A 497 4.91 -4.16 -12.98
C ASN A 497 5.05 -4.23 -14.50
N LYS A 498 4.11 -4.92 -15.14
CA LYS A 498 3.99 -5.05 -16.60
C LYS A 498 2.57 -4.71 -16.99
N VAL A 499 2.42 -3.78 -17.93
CA VAL A 499 1.10 -3.31 -18.39
C VAL A 499 1.02 -3.38 -19.90
N PHE A 500 -0.05 -3.98 -20.40
CA PHE A 500 -0.42 -3.96 -21.81
C PHE A 500 -1.62 -3.04 -21.97
N GLY A 501 -1.62 -2.21 -23.00
CA GLY A 501 -2.68 -1.25 -23.27
C GLY A 501 -3.19 -1.33 -24.71
N LEU A 502 -4.52 -1.22 -24.83
CA LEU A 502 -5.22 -1.04 -26.08
C LEU A 502 -6.14 0.18 -25.96
N GLY A 503 -6.05 1.10 -26.88
CA GLY A 503 -6.92 2.27 -26.93
C GLY A 503 -7.49 2.47 -28.33
N ILE A 504 -8.71 2.99 -28.40
CA ILE A 504 -9.36 3.36 -29.65
C ILE A 504 -9.85 4.80 -29.51
N ASP A 505 -9.32 5.68 -30.36
CA ASP A 505 -9.71 7.08 -30.41
C ASP A 505 -10.60 7.31 -31.63
N PHE A 506 -11.67 8.10 -31.45
CA PHE A 506 -12.64 8.50 -32.48
C PHE A 506 -12.66 10.02 -32.57
N SER A 507 -12.75 10.55 -33.78
CA SER A 507 -12.92 11.98 -34.07
C SER A 507 -14.03 12.17 -35.08
N PHE A 508 -15.05 13.01 -34.77
CA PHE A 508 -16.24 13.22 -35.56
C PHE A 508 -16.41 14.70 -35.94
#